data_72c7f0d0276a4be619ec7271bcc97c0e
#
_entry.id   72c7f0d0276a4be619ec7271bcc97c0e
#
_cell.length_a   1.000
_cell.length_b   1.000
_cell.length_c   1.000
_cell.angle_alpha   90.00
_cell.angle_beta   90.00
_cell.angle_gamma   90.00
#
_symmetry.space_group_name_H-M   'P 1'
#
loop_
_entity.id
_entity.type
_entity.pdbx_description
1 polymer ?
#
loop_
_entity_poly.entity_id
_entity_poly.type
_entity_poly.pdbx_seq_one_letter_code
_entity_poly.pdbx_strand_id
1 'polypeptide(L)'
;GDSVYQVRKAMGWQLAREAPVDADVVMPVPDSGMFAALGFAEQAGLPIDMGFTRNHYVGRTFIDPGLVSRQLLVSRKLHPIAEAVRDKRICLVEDSIVRGSTSRARIHTLREAGAKEIHMRISCPPHRYGCYFGIDFPERDKLIANKMKLGDLAASLRLDSLSYLSREGMLSAVTAYEPDDYCCACFDGRYPVEPEFVNPK
;
A
#
# COMPACT_ATOMS: atom_id res chain seq x y z
N GLY A 1 -2.84 -15.08 20.58
CA GLY A 1 -2.64 -13.79 19.91
C GLY A 1 -3.30 -13.81 18.54
N ASP A 2 -3.45 -12.65 17.94
CA ASP A 2 -4.05 -12.50 16.61
C ASP A 2 -3.16 -13.08 15.51
N SER A 3 -3.77 -13.73 14.54
CA SER A 3 -3.07 -14.15 13.32
C SER A 3 -2.84 -12.95 12.40
N VAL A 4 -1.62 -12.76 11.91
CA VAL A 4 -1.29 -11.70 10.92
C VAL A 4 -2.19 -11.78 9.68
N TYR A 5 -2.52 -12.99 9.24
CA TYR A 5 -3.46 -13.22 8.14
C TYR A 5 -4.85 -12.64 8.46
N GLN A 6 -5.41 -12.99 9.62
CA GLN A 6 -6.74 -12.54 10.04
C GLN A 6 -6.80 -11.03 10.24
N VAL A 7 -5.79 -10.44 10.89
CA VAL A 7 -5.71 -9.00 11.11
C VAL A 7 -5.65 -8.24 9.78
N ARG A 8 -4.76 -8.64 8.86
CA ARG A 8 -4.67 -7.98 7.55
C ARG A 8 -5.94 -8.11 6.73
N LYS A 9 -6.62 -9.26 6.83
CA LYS A 9 -7.92 -9.47 6.19
C LYS A 9 -9.00 -8.57 6.79
N ALA A 10 -9.05 -8.46 8.12
CA ALA A 10 -9.96 -7.58 8.84
C ALA A 10 -9.71 -6.09 8.51
N MET A 11 -8.44 -5.67 8.37
CA MET A 11 -8.10 -4.34 7.85
C MET A 11 -8.70 -4.09 6.45
N GLY A 12 -8.69 -5.11 5.59
CA GLY A 12 -9.35 -5.03 4.27
C GLY A 12 -10.85 -4.85 4.36
N TRP A 13 -11.53 -5.59 5.24
CA TRP A 13 -12.97 -5.40 5.49
C TRP A 13 -13.29 -3.99 5.96
N GLN A 14 -12.52 -3.49 6.93
CA GLN A 14 -12.73 -2.15 7.45
C GLN A 14 -12.46 -1.09 6.41
N LEU A 15 -11.41 -1.26 5.61
CA LEU A 15 -11.08 -0.36 4.50
C LEU A 15 -12.22 -0.28 3.46
N ALA A 16 -12.87 -1.40 3.15
CA ALA A 16 -14.02 -1.40 2.24
C ALA A 16 -15.24 -0.66 2.80
N ARG A 17 -15.42 -0.67 4.13
CA ARG A 17 -16.48 0.10 4.81
C ARG A 17 -16.19 1.59 4.83
N GLU A 18 -14.93 1.97 5.11
CA GLU A 18 -14.53 3.38 5.18
C GLU A 18 -14.40 4.05 3.80
N ALA A 19 -13.98 3.27 2.81
CA ALA A 19 -13.68 3.79 1.48
C ALA A 19 -14.25 2.88 0.37
N PRO A 20 -15.59 2.75 0.28
CA PRO A 20 -16.21 1.97 -0.78
C PRO A 20 -15.85 2.53 -2.16
N VAL A 21 -15.97 1.70 -3.18
CA VAL A 21 -15.65 2.08 -4.56
C VAL A 21 -16.50 1.29 -5.54
N ASP A 22 -16.93 1.95 -6.61
CA ASP A 22 -17.53 1.28 -7.76
C ASP A 22 -16.42 0.81 -8.70
N ALA A 23 -16.15 -0.49 -8.69
CA ALA A 23 -15.11 -1.14 -9.47
C ALA A 23 -15.60 -2.49 -10.01
N ASP A 24 -14.94 -2.98 -11.05
CA ASP A 24 -15.28 -4.27 -11.65
C ASP A 24 -14.56 -5.43 -10.95
N VAL A 25 -13.40 -5.13 -10.32
CA VAL A 25 -12.54 -6.15 -9.74
C VAL A 25 -11.62 -5.55 -8.67
N VAL A 26 -11.34 -6.32 -7.62
CA VAL A 26 -10.30 -6.03 -6.63
C VAL A 26 -9.01 -6.73 -7.04
N MET A 27 -7.90 -6.01 -7.04
CA MET A 27 -6.58 -6.55 -7.37
C MET A 27 -5.58 -6.25 -6.26
N PRO A 28 -4.90 -7.26 -5.70
CA PRO A 28 -3.84 -7.01 -4.74
C PRO A 28 -2.57 -6.53 -5.43
N VAL A 29 -1.80 -5.69 -4.74
CA VAL A 29 -0.38 -5.54 -5.05
C VAL A 29 0.38 -6.67 -4.35
N PRO A 30 1.00 -7.59 -5.10
CA PRO A 30 1.71 -8.71 -4.52
C PRO A 30 3.00 -8.27 -3.79
N ASP A 31 3.41 -8.93 -2.72
CA ASP A 31 2.70 -9.99 -1.98
C ASP A 31 1.93 -9.38 -0.79
N SER A 32 2.29 -8.17 -0.38
CA SER A 32 1.89 -7.54 0.89
C SER A 32 0.42 -7.12 0.93
N GLY A 33 -0.16 -6.71 -0.20
CA GLY A 33 -1.57 -6.31 -0.30
C GLY A 33 -2.57 -7.47 -0.36
N MET A 34 -2.11 -8.72 -0.49
CA MET A 34 -2.96 -9.89 -0.78
C MET A 34 -4.07 -10.08 0.25
N PHE A 35 -3.73 -10.13 1.54
CA PHE A 35 -4.72 -10.48 2.58
C PHE A 35 -5.74 -9.35 2.79
N ALA A 36 -5.30 -8.10 2.71
CA ALA A 36 -6.20 -6.96 2.76
C ALA A 36 -7.14 -6.92 1.54
N ALA A 37 -6.65 -7.27 0.35
CA ALA A 37 -7.48 -7.36 -0.85
C ALA A 37 -8.56 -8.45 -0.74
N LEU A 38 -8.24 -9.60 -0.14
CA LEU A 38 -9.24 -10.64 0.15
C LEU A 38 -10.37 -10.11 1.03
N GLY A 39 -10.02 -9.44 2.14
CA GLY A 39 -11.02 -8.86 3.03
C GLY A 39 -11.82 -7.74 2.37
N PHE A 40 -11.16 -6.88 1.60
CA PHE A 40 -11.83 -5.81 0.85
C PHE A 40 -12.86 -6.39 -0.14
N ALA A 41 -12.45 -7.37 -0.95
CA ALA A 41 -13.30 -7.99 -1.95
C ALA A 41 -14.54 -8.66 -1.33
N GLU A 42 -14.35 -9.41 -0.24
CA GLU A 42 -15.47 -10.03 0.50
C GLU A 42 -16.46 -8.98 1.02
N GLN A 43 -15.97 -7.90 1.65
CA GLN A 43 -16.83 -6.88 2.23
C GLN A 43 -17.54 -6.04 1.16
N ALA A 44 -16.85 -5.77 0.04
CA ALA A 44 -17.41 -4.99 -1.06
C ALA A 44 -18.33 -5.81 -2.00
N GLY A 45 -18.33 -7.14 -1.88
CA GLY A 45 -19.05 -8.02 -2.80
C GLY A 45 -18.48 -8.02 -4.22
N LEU A 46 -17.19 -7.70 -4.38
CA LEU A 46 -16.51 -7.61 -5.67
C LEU A 46 -15.67 -8.86 -5.93
N PRO A 47 -15.53 -9.28 -7.19
CA PRO A 47 -14.62 -10.35 -7.55
C PRO A 47 -13.17 -9.91 -7.27
N ILE A 48 -12.31 -10.87 -6.95
CA ILE A 48 -10.87 -10.65 -6.79
C ILE A 48 -10.11 -11.38 -7.90
N ASP A 49 -9.13 -10.72 -8.50
CA ASP A 49 -8.26 -11.30 -9.52
C ASP A 49 -6.84 -10.77 -9.39
N MET A 50 -5.89 -11.46 -10.03
CA MET A 50 -4.47 -11.06 -10.03
C MET A 50 -4.18 -10.14 -11.21
N GLY A 51 -3.95 -8.86 -10.92
CA GLY A 51 -3.54 -7.88 -11.95
C GLY A 51 -2.05 -7.91 -12.28
N PHE A 52 -1.25 -8.62 -11.47
CA PHE A 52 0.19 -8.72 -11.65
C PHE A 52 0.67 -10.16 -11.48
N THR A 53 1.68 -10.52 -12.28
CA THR A 53 2.54 -11.69 -12.03
C THR A 53 3.93 -11.24 -11.58
N ARG A 54 4.51 -12.00 -10.64
CA ARG A 54 5.86 -11.72 -10.12
C ARG A 54 6.91 -12.51 -10.90
N ASN A 55 7.93 -11.81 -11.37
CA ASN A 55 9.10 -12.47 -11.93
C ASN A 55 10.07 -12.88 -10.79
N HIS A 56 10.10 -14.18 -10.47
CA HIS A 56 10.94 -14.75 -9.41
C HIS A 56 12.43 -14.81 -9.78
N TYR A 57 12.78 -14.70 -11.05
CA TYR A 57 14.16 -14.72 -11.53
C TYR A 57 14.88 -13.38 -11.36
N VAL A 58 14.14 -12.29 -11.14
CA VAL A 58 14.73 -10.98 -10.83
C VAL A 58 15.03 -10.92 -9.35
N GLY A 59 16.29 -11.18 -8.97
CA GLY A 59 16.79 -11.17 -7.60
C GLY A 59 16.62 -9.81 -6.89
N ARG A 60 17.00 -9.75 -5.59
CA ARG A 60 17.08 -8.49 -4.86
C ARG A 60 18.12 -7.59 -5.52
N THR A 61 17.67 -6.54 -6.17
CA THR A 61 18.48 -5.61 -6.98
C THR A 61 19.27 -4.62 -6.13
N PHE A 62 20.01 -5.11 -5.13
CA PHE A 62 20.93 -4.28 -4.33
C PHE A 62 22.35 -4.22 -4.91
N ILE A 63 22.65 -4.95 -5.99
CA ILE A 63 24.02 -5.18 -6.45
C ILE A 63 24.16 -4.95 -7.95
N ASP A 64 23.63 -3.84 -8.48
CA ASP A 64 24.06 -3.36 -9.80
C ASP A 64 24.44 -1.89 -9.71
N PRO A 65 25.75 -1.55 -9.76
CA PRO A 65 26.23 -0.18 -9.72
C PRO A 65 26.02 0.59 -11.04
N GLY A 66 25.53 -0.06 -12.07
CA GLY A 66 25.33 0.53 -13.40
C GLY A 66 23.93 1.07 -13.59
N LEU A 67 23.81 2.34 -13.79
CA LEU A 67 22.82 3.24 -14.42
C LEU A 67 21.47 2.72 -14.97
N VAL A 68 21.03 1.51 -14.62
CA VAL A 68 19.65 1.08 -14.88
C VAL A 68 18.75 1.75 -13.85
N SER A 69 17.92 2.68 -14.29
CA SER A 69 17.06 3.44 -13.39
C SER A 69 16.27 2.50 -12.48
N ARG A 70 16.15 2.84 -11.18
CA ARG A 70 15.31 2.10 -10.20
C ARG A 70 13.89 1.82 -10.71
N GLN A 71 13.38 2.65 -11.60
CA GLN A 71 12.07 2.50 -12.24
C GLN A 71 11.99 1.26 -13.15
N LEU A 72 13.03 1.03 -13.97
CA LEU A 72 13.14 -0.18 -14.83
C LEU A 72 13.26 -1.46 -14.01
N LEU A 73 13.87 -1.41 -12.83
CA LEU A 73 14.01 -2.58 -11.95
C LEU A 73 12.71 -2.91 -11.21
N VAL A 74 11.91 -1.91 -10.87
CA VAL A 74 10.58 -2.13 -10.25
C VAL A 74 9.61 -2.70 -11.29
N SER A 75 9.60 -2.20 -12.52
CA SER A 75 8.75 -2.72 -13.60
C SER A 75 9.12 -4.16 -14.00
N ARG A 76 10.40 -4.57 -13.87
CA ARG A 76 10.84 -5.95 -14.17
C ARG A 76 10.41 -6.97 -13.11
N LYS A 77 10.03 -6.57 -11.90
CA LYS A 77 9.62 -7.48 -10.81
C LYS A 77 8.15 -7.87 -10.88
N LEU A 78 7.30 -6.98 -11.32
CA LEU A 78 5.86 -7.20 -11.44
C LEU A 78 5.43 -6.85 -12.86
N HIS A 79 4.88 -7.82 -13.56
CA HIS A 79 4.32 -7.64 -14.89
C HIS A 79 2.81 -7.62 -14.82
N PRO A 80 2.12 -6.65 -15.47
CA PRO A 80 0.66 -6.66 -15.53
C PRO A 80 0.17 -7.84 -16.38
N ILE A 81 -0.95 -8.42 -15.97
CA ILE A 81 -1.67 -9.45 -16.72
C ILE A 81 -2.71 -8.71 -17.56
N ALA A 82 -2.39 -8.45 -18.82
CA ALA A 82 -3.20 -7.59 -19.69
C ALA A 82 -4.64 -8.08 -19.84
N GLU A 83 -4.88 -9.38 -19.88
CA GLU A 83 -6.20 -9.99 -19.98
C GLU A 83 -7.08 -9.70 -18.75
N ALA A 84 -6.45 -9.64 -17.56
CA ALA A 84 -7.17 -9.33 -16.32
C ALA A 84 -7.43 -7.83 -16.16
N VAL A 85 -6.58 -6.97 -16.75
CA VAL A 85 -6.53 -5.52 -16.52
C VAL A 85 -7.33 -4.71 -17.54
N ARG A 86 -7.30 -5.13 -18.83
CA ARG A 86 -7.83 -4.35 -19.95
C ARG A 86 -9.31 -4.01 -19.78
N ASP A 87 -9.64 -2.73 -19.98
CA ASP A 87 -10.98 -2.16 -19.92
C ASP A 87 -11.68 -2.29 -18.56
N LYS A 88 -10.95 -2.66 -17.49
CA LYS A 88 -11.49 -2.80 -16.14
C LYS A 88 -11.34 -1.53 -15.31
N ARG A 89 -12.34 -1.28 -14.45
CA ARG A 89 -12.25 -0.36 -13.30
C ARG A 89 -11.71 -1.17 -12.14
N ILE A 90 -10.49 -0.87 -11.72
CA ILE A 90 -9.72 -1.68 -10.77
C ILE A 90 -9.72 -1.03 -9.39
N CYS A 91 -10.11 -1.78 -8.35
CA CYS A 91 -9.77 -1.45 -6.97
C CYS A 91 -8.43 -2.10 -6.63
N LEU A 92 -7.35 -1.32 -6.65
CA LEU A 92 -5.99 -1.78 -6.35
C LEU A 92 -5.70 -1.67 -4.86
N VAL A 93 -5.50 -2.80 -4.17
CA VAL A 93 -5.24 -2.83 -2.72
C VAL A 93 -3.75 -3.05 -2.44
N GLU A 94 -3.17 -2.17 -1.61
CA GLU A 94 -1.77 -2.19 -1.19
C GLU A 94 -1.70 -2.05 0.34
N ASP A 95 -0.59 -2.49 0.95
CA ASP A 95 -0.37 -2.33 2.39
C ASP A 95 0.02 -0.90 2.77
N SER A 96 0.85 -0.22 1.98
CA SER A 96 1.36 1.10 2.30
C SER A 96 1.88 1.88 1.09
N ILE A 97 1.91 3.22 1.18
CA ILE A 97 2.67 4.10 0.29
C ILE A 97 3.67 4.89 1.14
N VAL A 98 4.96 4.65 0.93
CA VAL A 98 6.03 5.33 1.68
C VAL A 98 6.62 6.50 0.87
N ARG A 99 7.29 6.22 -0.25
CA ARG A 99 7.89 7.24 -1.15
C ARG A 99 7.08 7.47 -2.43
N GLY A 100 6.17 6.58 -2.77
CA GLY A 100 5.32 6.65 -3.95
C GLY A 100 5.99 6.26 -5.28
N SER A 101 7.31 6.09 -5.34
CA SER A 101 8.01 5.73 -6.58
C SER A 101 7.60 4.36 -7.12
N THR A 102 7.48 3.37 -6.23
CA THR A 102 7.06 2.00 -6.57
C THR A 102 5.60 1.99 -7.03
N SER A 103 4.71 2.68 -6.29
CA SER A 103 3.29 2.79 -6.65
C SER A 103 3.12 3.47 -8.00
N ARG A 104 3.87 4.55 -8.28
CA ARG A 104 3.86 5.24 -9.59
C ARG A 104 4.20 4.30 -10.75
N ALA A 105 5.26 3.49 -10.61
CA ALA A 105 5.67 2.54 -11.63
C ALA A 105 4.60 1.47 -11.88
N ARG A 106 3.99 0.94 -10.81
CA ARG A 106 2.92 -0.06 -10.91
C ARG A 106 1.65 0.48 -11.57
N ILE A 107 1.22 1.68 -11.17
CA ILE A 107 0.05 2.35 -11.75
C ILE A 107 0.29 2.63 -13.24
N HIS A 108 1.50 3.09 -13.60
CA HIS A 108 1.87 3.31 -14.99
C HIS A 108 1.73 2.01 -15.81
N THR A 109 2.26 0.89 -15.35
CA THR A 109 2.16 -0.38 -16.09
C THR A 109 0.71 -0.89 -16.21
N LEU A 110 -0.16 -0.66 -15.21
CA LEU A 110 -1.58 -0.99 -15.33
C LEU A 110 -2.29 -0.10 -16.37
N ARG A 111 -1.96 1.19 -16.42
CA ARG A 111 -2.51 2.10 -17.45
C ARG A 111 -2.05 1.69 -18.85
N GLU A 112 -0.80 1.31 -19.03
CA GLU A 112 -0.28 0.79 -20.30
C GLU A 112 -0.93 -0.54 -20.71
N ALA A 113 -1.30 -1.38 -19.73
CA ALA A 113 -2.04 -2.62 -19.97
C ALA A 113 -3.54 -2.38 -20.29
N GLY A 114 -4.01 -1.13 -20.26
CA GLY A 114 -5.35 -0.74 -20.66
C GLY A 114 -6.37 -0.66 -19.52
N ALA A 115 -5.94 -0.47 -18.26
CA ALA A 115 -6.85 -0.22 -17.15
C ALA A 115 -7.71 1.05 -17.42
N LYS A 116 -9.03 0.92 -17.32
CA LYS A 116 -10.00 2.02 -17.54
C LYS A 116 -9.94 3.01 -16.37
N GLU A 117 -10.06 2.49 -15.16
CA GLU A 117 -9.96 3.26 -13.92
C GLU A 117 -9.08 2.51 -12.91
N ILE A 118 -8.37 3.26 -12.06
CA ILE A 118 -7.54 2.70 -10.99
C ILE A 118 -7.84 3.45 -9.70
N HIS A 119 -8.53 2.78 -8.79
CA HIS A 119 -8.86 3.26 -7.46
C HIS A 119 -7.96 2.56 -6.45
N MET A 120 -7.06 3.31 -5.80
CA MET A 120 -6.11 2.69 -4.87
C MET A 120 -6.63 2.78 -3.43
N ARG A 121 -6.52 1.66 -2.71
CA ARG A 121 -6.95 1.50 -1.32
C ARG A 121 -5.79 0.98 -0.49
N ILE A 122 -5.39 1.74 0.52
CA ILE A 122 -4.23 1.46 1.36
C ILE A 122 -4.70 0.96 2.72
N SER A 123 -4.27 -0.24 3.10
CA SER A 123 -4.73 -0.92 4.31
C SER A 123 -4.04 -0.48 5.60
N CYS A 124 -3.41 0.69 5.60
CA CYS A 124 -2.90 1.37 6.79
C CYS A 124 -3.10 2.89 6.69
N PRO A 125 -2.94 3.65 7.77
CA PRO A 125 -2.89 5.11 7.72
C PRO A 125 -1.67 5.65 6.95
N PRO A 126 -1.68 6.93 6.53
CA PRO A 126 -0.52 7.54 5.89
C PRO A 126 0.69 7.61 6.84
N HIS A 127 1.85 7.13 6.39
CA HIS A 127 3.11 7.23 7.15
C HIS A 127 3.62 8.68 7.13
N ARG A 128 3.70 9.29 8.32
CA ARG A 128 4.14 10.69 8.50
C ARG A 128 5.41 10.84 9.32
N TYR A 129 5.80 9.77 10.02
CA TYR A 129 6.96 9.76 10.92
C TYR A 129 7.82 8.53 10.66
N GLY A 130 9.10 8.60 10.99
CA GLY A 130 10.02 7.47 10.91
C GLY A 130 9.69 6.39 11.94
N CYS A 131 10.24 5.21 11.76
CA CYS A 131 10.22 4.16 12.76
C CYS A 131 11.62 4.05 13.38
N TYR A 132 11.70 3.98 14.71
CA TYR A 132 12.95 3.78 15.44
C TYR A 132 13.04 2.38 16.06
N PHE A 133 12.04 1.53 15.83
CA PHE A 133 11.88 0.21 16.47
C PHE A 133 11.98 -0.95 15.48
N GLY A 134 12.75 -0.80 14.40
CA GLY A 134 13.11 -1.91 13.53
C GLY A 134 12.64 -1.83 12.08
N ILE A 135 11.82 -0.85 11.71
CA ILE A 135 11.45 -0.64 10.31
C ILE A 135 12.37 0.43 9.70
N ASP A 136 13.07 0.10 8.62
CA ASP A 136 13.89 1.06 7.87
C ASP A 136 13.00 2.02 7.07
N PHE A 137 12.64 3.12 7.71
CA PHE A 137 11.93 4.22 7.07
C PHE A 137 12.90 5.27 6.53
N PRO A 138 12.59 5.90 5.40
CA PRO A 138 13.32 7.07 4.95
C PRO A 138 13.15 8.23 5.92
N GLU A 139 14.00 9.23 5.79
CA GLU A 139 13.87 10.52 6.49
C GLU A 139 12.46 11.10 6.30
N ARG A 140 11.97 11.80 7.30
CA ARG A 140 10.59 12.32 7.37
C ARG A 140 10.20 13.16 6.16
N ASP A 141 11.12 13.93 5.61
CA ASP A 141 10.94 14.76 4.42
C ASP A 141 10.79 13.94 3.13
N LYS A 142 11.21 12.67 3.14
CA LYS A 142 11.09 11.72 2.01
C LYS A 142 9.78 10.93 2.04
N LEU A 143 9.01 11.01 3.14
CA LEU A 143 7.69 10.40 3.25
C LEU A 143 6.69 11.18 2.39
N ILE A 144 6.02 10.51 1.46
CA ILE A 144 5.16 11.18 0.48
C ILE A 144 3.94 11.87 1.12
N ALA A 145 3.44 11.32 2.23
CA ALA A 145 2.32 11.88 2.97
C ALA A 145 2.65 13.23 3.65
N ASN A 146 3.93 13.60 3.75
CA ASN A 146 4.39 14.90 4.23
C ASN A 146 4.62 15.90 3.09
N LYS A 147 4.73 15.43 1.84
CA LYS A 147 5.00 16.27 0.66
C LYS A 147 3.74 16.74 -0.01
N MET A 148 2.67 15.98 0.04
CA MET A 148 1.47 16.21 -0.75
C MET A 148 0.21 15.93 0.07
N LYS A 149 -0.85 16.70 -0.21
CA LYS A 149 -2.20 16.37 0.25
C LYS A 149 -2.72 15.15 -0.52
N LEU A 150 -3.72 14.48 0.04
CA LEU A 150 -4.24 13.22 -0.52
C LEU A 150 -4.70 13.36 -1.99
N GLY A 151 -5.42 14.43 -2.31
CA GLY A 151 -5.89 14.69 -3.67
C GLY A 151 -4.75 14.93 -4.67
N ASP A 152 -3.73 15.70 -4.25
CA ASP A 152 -2.55 15.97 -5.08
C ASP A 152 -1.73 14.70 -5.30
N LEU A 153 -1.66 13.84 -4.27
CA LEU A 153 -0.99 12.55 -4.36
C LEU A 153 -1.71 11.63 -5.35
N ALA A 154 -3.04 11.52 -5.27
CA ALA A 154 -3.83 10.73 -6.22
C ALA A 154 -3.57 11.20 -7.66
N ALA A 155 -3.66 12.52 -7.92
CA ALA A 155 -3.39 13.09 -9.23
C ALA A 155 -1.95 12.83 -9.70
N SER A 156 -0.95 13.00 -8.82
CA SER A 156 0.46 12.77 -9.13
C SER A 156 0.77 11.31 -9.48
N LEU A 157 0.01 10.37 -8.94
CA LEU A 157 0.07 8.93 -9.21
C LEU A 157 -0.81 8.51 -10.40
N ARG A 158 -1.61 9.43 -10.98
CA ARG A 158 -2.57 9.15 -12.06
C ARG A 158 -3.65 8.14 -11.65
N LEU A 159 -4.12 8.26 -10.41
CA LEU A 159 -5.22 7.49 -9.84
C LEU A 159 -6.55 8.23 -10.02
N ASP A 160 -7.62 7.49 -10.20
CA ASP A 160 -8.99 8.03 -10.20
C ASP A 160 -9.48 8.28 -8.78
N SER A 161 -9.03 7.48 -7.80
CA SER A 161 -9.19 7.79 -6.38
C SER A 161 -8.11 7.12 -5.52
N LEU A 162 -7.85 7.71 -4.35
CA LEU A 162 -6.93 7.17 -3.34
C LEU A 162 -7.55 7.34 -1.96
N SER A 163 -7.56 6.27 -1.18
CA SER A 163 -7.96 6.31 0.22
C SER A 163 -7.07 5.42 1.07
N TYR A 164 -6.89 5.82 2.31
CA TYR A 164 -6.18 5.09 3.35
C TYR A 164 -7.17 4.60 4.41
N LEU A 165 -6.87 3.48 5.02
CA LEU A 165 -7.55 3.04 6.24
C LEU A 165 -7.29 4.07 7.35
N SER A 166 -8.31 4.39 8.14
CA SER A 166 -8.14 5.22 9.32
C SER A 166 -7.30 4.50 10.39
N ARG A 167 -6.72 5.26 11.34
CA ARG A 167 -6.01 4.68 12.48
C ARG A 167 -6.97 3.84 13.34
N GLU A 168 -8.14 4.36 13.57
CA GLU A 168 -9.21 3.70 14.31
C GLU A 168 -9.63 2.40 13.63
N GLY A 169 -9.82 2.43 12.32
CA GLY A 169 -10.16 1.24 11.53
C GLY A 169 -9.04 0.19 11.52
N MET A 170 -7.78 0.63 11.48
CA MET A 170 -6.64 -0.28 11.59
C MET A 170 -6.60 -0.97 12.97
N LEU A 171 -6.79 -0.21 14.05
CA LEU A 171 -6.78 -0.73 15.41
C LEU A 171 -8.00 -1.60 15.72
N SER A 172 -9.15 -1.34 15.09
CA SER A 172 -10.33 -2.20 15.25
C SER A 172 -10.15 -3.62 14.67
N ALA A 173 -9.16 -3.81 13.81
CA ALA A 173 -8.85 -5.11 13.22
C ALA A 173 -8.03 -6.04 14.14
N VAL A 174 -7.46 -5.52 15.22
CA VAL A 174 -6.73 -6.29 16.24
C VAL A 174 -7.62 -6.55 17.45
N THR A 175 -7.54 -7.74 18.02
CA THR A 175 -8.43 -8.17 19.10
C THR A 175 -7.71 -8.79 20.29
N ALA A 176 -6.42 -9.10 20.16
CA ALA A 176 -5.67 -9.79 21.21
C ALA A 176 -5.26 -8.89 22.38
N TYR A 177 -5.18 -7.57 22.14
CA TYR A 177 -4.76 -6.57 23.13
C TYR A 177 -5.58 -5.29 22.93
N GLU A 178 -5.48 -4.36 23.88
CA GLU A 178 -6.13 -3.06 23.77
C GLU A 178 -5.44 -2.20 22.67
N PRO A 179 -6.16 -1.27 22.03
CA PRO A 179 -5.62 -0.41 20.99
C PRO A 179 -4.34 0.35 21.40
N ASP A 180 -4.23 0.74 22.67
CA ASP A 180 -3.09 1.49 23.20
C ASP A 180 -1.84 0.62 23.45
N ASP A 181 -1.96 -0.70 23.36
CA ASP A 181 -0.83 -1.62 23.42
C ASP A 181 -0.04 -1.68 22.10
N TYR A 182 -0.58 -1.10 21.04
CA TYR A 182 0.04 -1.11 19.72
C TYR A 182 0.76 0.21 19.39
N CYS A 183 2.03 0.11 18.98
CA CYS A 183 2.77 1.27 18.53
C CYS A 183 2.23 1.80 17.20
N CYS A 184 1.74 3.04 17.21
CA CYS A 184 1.26 3.77 16.02
C CYS A 184 2.17 4.96 15.65
N ALA A 185 3.37 5.06 16.21
CA ALA A 185 4.24 6.23 16.10
C ALA A 185 4.56 6.66 14.66
N CYS A 186 4.67 5.71 13.71
CA CYS A 186 4.89 6.03 12.31
C CYS A 186 3.71 6.78 11.65
N PHE A 187 2.52 6.78 12.26
CA PHE A 187 1.32 7.48 11.80
C PHE A 187 1.08 8.77 12.56
N ASP A 188 1.19 8.77 13.91
CA ASP A 188 0.79 9.87 14.79
C ASP A 188 1.94 10.60 15.50
N GLY A 189 3.16 10.07 15.46
CA GLY A 189 4.35 10.64 16.08
C GLY A 189 4.47 10.40 17.58
N ARG A 190 3.58 9.58 18.17
CA ARG A 190 3.62 9.25 19.60
C ARG A 190 4.43 7.99 19.82
N TYR A 191 5.70 8.17 20.19
CA TYR A 191 6.60 7.06 20.43
C TYR A 191 6.43 6.51 21.85
N PRO A 192 6.41 5.17 22.03
CA PRO A 192 6.27 4.56 23.37
C PRO A 192 7.47 4.83 24.29
N VAL A 193 8.63 5.11 23.70
CA VAL A 193 9.84 5.54 24.39
C VAL A 193 10.45 6.66 23.57
N GLU A 194 10.86 7.76 24.23
CA GLU A 194 11.55 8.84 23.51
C GLU A 194 12.85 8.29 22.90
N PRO A 195 13.07 8.51 21.61
CA PRO A 195 14.29 8.05 20.96
C PRO A 195 15.48 8.92 21.41
N GLU A 196 16.15 8.54 22.49
CA GLU A 196 17.28 9.26 23.07
C GLU A 196 18.49 9.43 22.14
N PHE A 197 18.46 8.76 20.97
CA PHE A 197 19.62 8.68 20.06
C PHE A 197 19.30 9.01 18.61
N VAL A 198 18.24 9.72 18.33
CA VAL A 198 17.99 10.15 16.95
C VAL A 198 18.51 11.55 16.74
N ASN A 199 19.76 11.63 16.29
CA ASN A 199 20.24 12.82 15.61
C ASN A 199 19.24 13.10 14.46
N PRO A 200 18.59 14.26 14.42
CA PRO A 200 17.76 14.61 13.27
C PRO A 200 18.70 14.77 12.07
N LYS A 201 18.79 13.69 11.28
CA LYS A 201 19.43 13.77 9.96
C LYS A 201 18.53 14.46 8.98
#